data_b83cbbb7f4b0a13c6d42d38681684cce
#
_entry.id   b83cbbb7f4b0a13c6d42d38681684cce
#
_cell.length_a   1.000
_cell.length_b   1.000
_cell.length_c   1.000
_cell.angle_alpha   90.00
_cell.angle_beta   90.00
_cell.angle_gamma   90.00
#
_symmetry.space_group_name_H-M   'P 1'
#
loop_
_entity.id
_entity.type
_entity.pdbx_description
1 polymer ?
#
loop_
_entity_poly.entity_id
_entity_poly.type
_entity_poly.pdbx_seq_one_letter_code
_entity_poly.pdbx_strand_id
1 'polypeptide(L)'
;MSIYAISDLHLSFNTNKPMDIFGWENYEERIKTNWLEKVNEKDLVLLPGDFSWEMKLENTYKDFEFINNLPGKKLLLKGNHDLWWSTLKKMRTFLEEENLKNIDFIYNNSYEFESYIIAGTRGWNLIAEGEEDKKIKERELLRLENSIKNGIEKYGKDKPIIVCMHYPPLLKDFNKGG
;
A
#
# COMPACT_ATOMS: atom_id res chain seq x y z
N MET A 1 -1.10 13.96 15.30
CA MET A 1 -0.83 13.32 14.00
C MET A 1 -1.83 12.20 13.81
N SER A 2 -2.34 12.04 12.59
CA SER A 2 -3.38 11.04 12.25
C SER A 2 -2.82 10.00 11.28
N ILE A 3 -3.46 8.82 11.25
CA ILE A 3 -3.20 7.79 10.26
C ILE A 3 -4.43 7.67 9.38
N TYR A 4 -4.26 7.83 8.08
CA TYR A 4 -5.29 7.64 7.07
C TYR A 4 -4.97 6.39 6.25
N ALA A 5 -5.97 5.82 5.61
CA ALA A 5 -5.78 4.71 4.66
C ALA A 5 -6.70 4.90 3.45
N ILE A 6 -6.15 4.68 2.26
CA ILE A 6 -6.88 4.64 1.00
C ILE A 6 -6.15 3.67 0.05
N SER A 7 -6.87 2.74 -0.56
CA SER A 7 -6.31 1.79 -1.53
C SER A 7 -6.93 1.96 -2.91
N ASP A 8 -6.44 1.18 -3.86
CA ASP A 8 -7.03 1.07 -5.19
C ASP A 8 -7.13 2.42 -5.92
N LEU A 9 -6.03 3.20 -5.87
CA LEU A 9 -5.98 4.49 -6.56
C LEU A 9 -5.98 4.31 -8.07
N HIS A 10 -5.40 3.21 -8.57
CA HIS A 10 -5.36 2.89 -9.98
C HIS A 10 -4.95 4.07 -10.87
N LEU A 11 -3.93 4.82 -10.43
CA LEU A 11 -3.43 5.96 -11.17
C LEU A 11 -2.92 5.53 -12.55
N SER A 12 -3.06 6.41 -13.53
CA SER A 12 -2.71 6.11 -14.93
C SER A 12 -2.26 7.34 -15.71
N PHE A 13 -1.52 8.24 -15.06
CA PHE A 13 -1.09 9.50 -15.70
C PHE A 13 -0.19 9.32 -16.92
N ASN A 14 0.43 8.15 -17.07
CA ASN A 14 1.30 7.83 -18.18
C ASN A 14 0.74 6.72 -19.07
N THR A 15 -0.27 5.97 -18.62
CA THR A 15 -0.97 4.97 -19.42
C THR A 15 -2.40 5.45 -19.77
N ASN A 16 -2.93 4.98 -20.87
CA ASN A 16 -4.30 5.28 -21.27
C ASN A 16 -5.28 4.24 -20.69
N LYS A 17 -5.39 4.21 -19.37
CA LYS A 17 -6.34 3.34 -18.63
C LYS A 17 -7.15 4.14 -17.60
N PRO A 18 -7.96 5.13 -18.05
CA PRO A 18 -8.72 5.95 -17.13
C PRO A 18 -9.77 5.11 -16.40
N MET A 19 -9.97 5.39 -15.12
CA MET A 19 -11.00 4.74 -14.30
C MET A 19 -12.41 5.27 -14.59
N ASP A 20 -12.54 6.26 -15.44
CA ASP A 20 -13.82 6.86 -15.89
C ASP A 20 -14.76 5.82 -16.51
N ILE A 21 -14.20 4.83 -17.20
CA ILE A 21 -14.99 3.71 -17.78
C ILE A 21 -15.73 2.87 -16.71
N PHE A 22 -15.32 2.99 -15.44
CA PHE A 22 -15.97 2.36 -14.29
C PHE A 22 -16.84 3.36 -13.48
N GLY A 23 -17.10 4.54 -14.05
CA GLY A 23 -17.90 5.59 -13.40
C GLY A 23 -17.13 6.44 -12.37
N TRP A 24 -15.78 6.41 -12.40
CA TRP A 24 -14.93 7.18 -11.49
C TRP A 24 -14.50 8.50 -12.17
N GLU A 25 -15.46 9.25 -12.65
CA GLU A 25 -15.19 10.51 -13.33
C GLU A 25 -14.39 11.48 -12.44
N ASN A 26 -13.34 12.06 -13.02
CA ASN A 26 -12.50 13.08 -12.39
C ASN A 26 -11.96 12.64 -11.01
N TYR A 27 -11.62 11.36 -10.87
CA TYR A 27 -11.30 10.76 -9.57
C TYR A 27 -9.98 11.27 -8.99
N GLU A 28 -8.97 11.53 -9.81
CA GLU A 28 -7.67 12.05 -9.37
C GLU A 28 -7.83 13.43 -8.68
N GLU A 29 -8.60 14.34 -9.28
CA GLU A 29 -8.84 15.66 -8.69
C GLU A 29 -9.70 15.58 -7.43
N ARG A 30 -10.65 14.63 -7.38
CA ARG A 30 -11.45 14.36 -6.19
C ARG A 30 -10.61 13.81 -5.05
N ILE A 31 -9.68 12.88 -5.35
CA ILE A 31 -8.71 12.36 -4.38
C ILE A 31 -7.86 13.50 -3.86
N LYS A 32 -7.26 14.29 -4.74
CA LYS A 32 -6.40 15.43 -4.39
C LYS A 32 -7.12 16.45 -3.51
N THR A 33 -8.32 16.85 -3.88
CA THR A 33 -9.11 17.82 -3.12
C THR A 33 -9.40 17.32 -1.71
N ASN A 34 -9.91 16.07 -1.57
CA ASN A 34 -10.19 15.48 -0.28
C ASN A 34 -8.93 15.24 0.57
N TRP A 35 -7.82 14.90 -0.08
CA TRP A 35 -6.55 14.71 0.59
C TRP A 35 -6.03 16.02 1.18
N LEU A 36 -6.02 17.10 0.39
CA LEU A 36 -5.59 18.43 0.84
C LEU A 36 -6.49 19.00 1.96
N GLU A 37 -7.77 18.64 1.99
CA GLU A 37 -8.69 19.03 3.05
C GLU A 37 -8.41 18.32 4.38
N LYS A 38 -7.98 17.05 4.35
CA LYS A 38 -7.97 16.17 5.52
C LYS A 38 -6.56 15.88 6.07
N VAL A 39 -5.57 15.79 5.20
CA VAL A 39 -4.23 15.31 5.56
C VAL A 39 -3.27 16.48 5.73
N ASN A 40 -2.46 16.44 6.79
CA ASN A 40 -1.41 17.43 7.07
C ASN A 40 -0.03 16.82 6.84
N GLU A 41 1.00 17.68 6.76
CA GLU A 41 2.41 17.27 6.52
C GLU A 41 2.94 16.24 7.52
N LYS A 42 2.43 16.24 8.75
CA LYS A 42 2.88 15.34 9.83
C LYS A 42 2.09 14.03 9.90
N ASP A 43 1.06 13.86 9.08
CA ASP A 43 0.22 12.66 9.08
C ASP A 43 0.85 11.52 8.27
N LEU A 44 0.34 10.32 8.49
CA LEU A 44 0.71 9.12 7.74
C LEU A 44 -0.48 8.67 6.89
N VAL A 45 -0.23 8.35 5.63
CA VAL A 45 -1.22 7.75 4.75
C VAL A 45 -0.74 6.37 4.30
N LEU A 46 -1.53 5.36 4.62
CA LEU A 46 -1.32 3.98 4.19
C LEU A 46 -2.00 3.77 2.83
N LEU A 47 -1.27 3.21 1.89
CA LEU A 47 -1.76 2.89 0.54
C LEU A 47 -1.68 1.36 0.33
N PRO A 48 -2.73 0.61 0.74
CA PRO A 48 -2.71 -0.85 0.74
C PRO A 48 -2.89 -1.48 -0.64
N GLY A 49 -2.15 -1.03 -1.63
CA GLY A 49 -2.07 -1.69 -2.94
C GLY A 49 -2.97 -1.13 -4.03
N ASP A 50 -2.75 -1.65 -5.22
CA ASP A 50 -3.37 -1.24 -6.49
C ASP A 50 -3.23 0.26 -6.73
N PHE A 51 -1.96 0.68 -6.63
CA PHE A 51 -1.59 2.08 -6.72
C PHE A 51 -1.60 2.61 -8.14
N SER A 52 -0.99 1.87 -9.08
CA SER A 52 -0.78 2.32 -10.46
C SER A 52 -1.02 1.21 -11.48
N TRP A 53 -1.59 1.58 -12.63
CA TRP A 53 -1.74 0.68 -13.79
C TRP A 53 -0.48 0.46 -14.60
N GLU A 54 0.64 1.05 -14.21
CA GLU A 54 1.90 0.88 -14.94
C GLU A 54 2.43 -0.56 -14.84
N MET A 55 3.11 -0.98 -15.90
CA MET A 55 3.69 -2.32 -15.98
C MET A 55 5.15 -2.35 -15.50
N LYS A 56 5.82 -1.20 -15.49
CA LYS A 56 7.23 -1.05 -15.16
C LYS A 56 7.44 0.10 -14.20
N LEU A 57 8.37 -0.08 -13.27
CA LEU A 57 8.67 0.91 -12.23
C LEU A 57 9.06 2.28 -12.82
N GLU A 58 9.88 2.30 -13.84
CA GLU A 58 10.35 3.52 -14.50
C GLU A 58 9.23 4.36 -15.11
N ASN A 59 8.09 3.75 -15.42
CA ASN A 59 6.94 4.44 -15.98
C ASN A 59 6.00 5.05 -14.91
N THR A 60 6.16 4.66 -13.64
CA THR A 60 5.28 5.10 -12.55
C THR A 60 5.58 6.50 -12.04
N TYR A 61 6.59 7.19 -12.59
CA TYR A 61 7.05 8.49 -12.10
C TYR A 61 5.92 9.49 -11.87
N LYS A 62 5.04 9.70 -12.86
CA LYS A 62 3.95 10.67 -12.75
C LYS A 62 2.92 10.31 -11.68
N ASP A 63 2.66 9.03 -11.50
CA ASP A 63 1.75 8.54 -10.46
C ASP A 63 2.37 8.76 -9.07
N PHE A 64 3.67 8.48 -8.92
CA PHE A 64 4.40 8.77 -7.69
C PHE A 64 4.56 10.26 -7.43
N GLU A 65 4.86 11.05 -8.45
CA GLU A 65 4.94 12.52 -8.34
C GLU A 65 3.63 13.10 -7.84
N PHE A 66 2.50 12.63 -8.36
CA PHE A 66 1.17 13.05 -7.91
C PHE A 66 0.99 12.89 -6.41
N ILE A 67 1.23 11.70 -5.86
CA ILE A 67 1.07 11.49 -4.40
C ILE A 67 2.20 12.13 -3.58
N ASN A 68 3.42 12.23 -4.13
CA ASN A 68 4.53 12.87 -3.43
C ASN A 68 4.27 14.35 -3.17
N ASN A 69 3.56 15.02 -4.08
CA ASN A 69 3.19 16.44 -3.94
C ASN A 69 2.01 16.67 -2.99
N LEU A 70 1.37 15.62 -2.50
CA LEU A 70 0.32 15.71 -1.47
C LEU A 70 0.96 15.65 -0.06
N PRO A 71 0.35 16.28 0.95
CA PRO A 71 0.89 16.31 2.31
C PRO A 71 0.92 14.92 2.96
N GLY A 72 1.73 14.79 4.01
CA GLY A 72 1.90 13.57 4.81
C GLY A 72 2.87 12.56 4.22
N LYS A 73 3.38 11.66 5.05
CA LYS A 73 4.20 10.52 4.61
C LYS A 73 3.30 9.41 4.06
N LYS A 74 3.73 8.74 3.00
CA LYS A 74 3.00 7.63 2.37
C LYS A 74 3.77 6.33 2.55
N LEU A 75 3.04 5.27 2.97
CA LEU A 75 3.58 3.92 2.99
C LEU A 75 2.74 3.05 2.05
N LEU A 76 3.37 2.58 0.99
CA LEU A 76 2.74 1.74 -0.02
C LEU A 76 2.95 0.26 0.28
N LEU A 77 1.92 -0.51 0.02
CA LEU A 77 1.94 -1.96 0.04
C LEU A 77 1.55 -2.46 -1.36
N LYS A 78 2.04 -3.62 -1.75
CA LYS A 78 1.72 -4.20 -3.06
C LYS A 78 0.27 -4.66 -3.14
N GLY A 79 -0.44 -4.30 -4.21
CA GLY A 79 -1.70 -4.91 -4.63
C GLY A 79 -1.52 -6.01 -5.69
N ASN A 80 -2.61 -6.49 -6.26
CA ASN A 80 -2.53 -7.50 -7.30
C ASN A 80 -2.31 -6.92 -8.70
N HIS A 81 -2.70 -5.66 -8.91
CA HIS A 81 -2.47 -4.95 -10.17
C HIS A 81 -1.16 -4.16 -10.21
N ASP A 82 -0.41 -4.09 -9.11
CA ASP A 82 0.90 -3.41 -9.09
C ASP A 82 1.97 -4.28 -9.77
N LEU A 83 1.90 -4.40 -11.09
CA LEU A 83 2.82 -5.22 -11.90
C LEU A 83 4.23 -4.59 -12.00
N TRP A 84 4.34 -3.28 -11.80
CA TRP A 84 5.58 -2.51 -11.71
C TRP A 84 6.41 -2.84 -10.47
N TRP A 85 5.81 -3.46 -9.45
CA TRP A 85 6.46 -3.73 -8.17
C TRP A 85 7.73 -4.57 -8.31
N SER A 86 8.80 -4.12 -7.67
CA SER A 86 10.13 -4.72 -7.76
C SER A 86 10.70 -5.05 -6.37
N THR A 87 12.01 -5.24 -6.27
CA THR A 87 12.67 -5.38 -4.97
C THR A 87 12.64 -4.05 -4.21
N LEU A 88 12.61 -4.12 -2.88
CA LEU A 88 12.59 -2.93 -2.03
C LEU A 88 13.77 -1.99 -2.35
N LYS A 89 14.97 -2.56 -2.58
CA LYS A 89 16.16 -1.79 -2.95
C LYS A 89 15.95 -1.03 -4.26
N LYS A 90 15.48 -1.71 -5.33
CA LYS A 90 15.27 -1.08 -6.64
C LYS A 90 14.21 0.04 -6.56
N MET A 91 13.11 -0.20 -5.83
CA MET A 91 12.07 0.81 -5.66
C MET A 91 12.55 2.03 -4.88
N ARG A 92 13.34 1.84 -3.82
CA ARG A 92 13.92 2.95 -3.06
C ARG A 92 14.95 3.75 -3.85
N THR A 93 15.82 3.05 -4.62
CA THR A 93 16.75 3.72 -5.53
C THR A 93 15.99 4.60 -6.53
N PHE A 94 14.90 4.09 -7.11
CA PHE A 94 14.05 4.89 -8.00
C PHE A 94 13.47 6.13 -7.30
N LEU A 95 12.94 6.01 -6.07
CA LEU A 95 12.45 7.17 -5.32
C LEU A 95 13.54 8.20 -5.03
N GLU A 96 14.76 7.75 -4.73
CA GLU A 96 15.92 8.62 -4.48
C GLU A 96 16.34 9.36 -5.75
N GLU A 97 16.49 8.66 -6.88
CA GLU A 97 16.85 9.22 -8.18
C GLU A 97 15.84 10.27 -8.66
N GLU A 98 14.56 10.03 -8.42
CA GLU A 98 13.46 10.92 -8.80
C GLU A 98 13.11 11.98 -7.71
N ASN A 99 13.88 12.03 -6.61
CA ASN A 99 13.68 12.97 -5.50
C ASN A 99 12.28 12.90 -4.84
N LEU A 100 11.71 11.70 -4.75
CA LEU A 100 10.37 11.41 -4.19
C LEU A 100 10.50 11.04 -2.70
N LYS A 101 10.56 12.03 -1.82
CA LYS A 101 11.00 11.89 -0.41
C LYS A 101 9.92 11.46 0.58
N ASN A 102 8.65 11.63 0.22
CA ASN A 102 7.53 11.42 1.14
C ASN A 102 6.92 10.02 1.04
N ILE A 103 7.61 9.09 0.37
CA ILE A 103 7.09 7.77 0.02
C ILE A 103 8.06 6.69 0.49
N ASP A 104 7.54 5.58 0.98
CA ASP A 104 8.31 4.35 1.22
C ASP A 104 7.37 3.12 1.11
N PHE A 105 7.91 1.90 1.27
CA PHE A 105 7.21 0.66 0.98
C PHE A 105 7.21 -0.30 2.16
N ILE A 106 6.07 -0.95 2.41
CA ILE A 106 5.94 -2.09 3.32
C ILE A 106 6.16 -3.37 2.51
N TYR A 107 7.30 -4.04 2.72
CA TYR A 107 7.68 -5.27 2.04
C TYR A 107 8.65 -6.11 2.87
N ASN A 108 8.16 -6.98 3.73
CA ASN A 108 8.91 -7.74 4.75
C ASN A 108 9.61 -6.85 5.80
N ASN A 109 9.21 -5.62 5.93
CA ASN A 109 9.69 -4.61 6.88
C ASN A 109 8.52 -3.95 7.58
N SER A 110 8.81 -3.05 8.49
CA SER A 110 7.83 -2.29 9.25
C SER A 110 8.32 -0.88 9.50
N TYR A 111 7.42 -0.03 9.95
CA TYR A 111 7.68 1.36 10.30
C TYR A 111 7.12 1.67 11.68
N GLU A 112 7.74 2.60 12.35
CA GLU A 112 7.18 3.24 13.54
C GLU A 112 6.51 4.56 13.12
N PHE A 113 5.30 4.75 13.61
CA PHE A 113 4.62 6.04 13.53
C PHE A 113 3.94 6.32 14.86
N GLU A 114 4.37 7.38 15.54
CA GLU A 114 3.94 7.69 16.91
C GLU A 114 4.20 6.50 17.86
N SER A 115 3.16 6.02 18.52
CA SER A 115 3.19 4.86 19.40
C SER A 115 2.91 3.53 18.71
N TYR A 116 2.69 3.53 17.39
CA TYR A 116 2.28 2.34 16.63
C TYR A 116 3.42 1.77 15.80
N ILE A 117 3.39 0.45 15.63
CA ILE A 117 4.14 -0.24 14.59
C ILE A 117 3.21 -0.43 13.39
N ILE A 118 3.67 -0.07 12.20
CA ILE A 118 2.96 -0.31 10.95
C ILE A 118 3.62 -1.48 10.25
N ALA A 119 2.89 -2.57 10.09
CA ALA A 119 3.32 -3.79 9.42
C ALA A 119 2.31 -4.20 8.35
N GLY A 120 2.67 -5.10 7.45
CA GLY A 120 1.70 -5.53 6.44
C GLY A 120 2.22 -6.51 5.41
N THR A 121 1.28 -7.02 4.65
CA THR A 121 1.48 -7.87 3.48
C THR A 121 0.35 -7.66 2.48
N ARG A 122 0.57 -8.05 1.22
CA ARG A 122 -0.51 -8.06 0.23
C ARG A 122 -1.68 -8.96 0.66
N GLY A 123 -1.39 -10.08 1.31
CA GLY A 123 -2.37 -11.15 1.51
C GLY A 123 -2.69 -11.89 0.21
N TRP A 124 -3.76 -12.68 0.22
CA TRP A 124 -4.28 -13.37 -0.96
C TRP A 124 -5.76 -13.67 -0.82
N ASN A 125 -6.41 -13.94 -1.95
CA ASN A 125 -7.83 -14.32 -1.98
C ASN A 125 -8.08 -15.58 -1.13
N LEU A 126 -8.87 -15.46 -0.07
CA LEU A 126 -9.12 -16.54 0.90
C LEU A 126 -9.89 -17.73 0.30
N ILE A 127 -10.76 -17.47 -0.68
CA ILE A 127 -11.58 -18.51 -1.33
C ILE A 127 -10.87 -19.21 -2.52
N ALA A 128 -9.71 -18.72 -2.94
CA ALA A 128 -8.94 -19.37 -3.99
C ALA A 128 -8.32 -20.68 -3.46
N GLU A 129 -8.49 -21.81 -4.16
CA GLU A 129 -8.13 -23.15 -3.67
C GLU A 129 -7.09 -23.89 -4.52
N GLY A 130 -6.58 -23.25 -5.59
CA GLY A 130 -5.55 -23.85 -6.45
C GLY A 130 -4.22 -24.11 -5.73
N GLU A 131 -3.42 -25.05 -6.23
CA GLU A 131 -2.09 -25.33 -5.65
C GLU A 131 -1.17 -24.12 -5.67
N GLU A 132 -1.27 -23.27 -6.69
CA GLU A 132 -0.54 -22.00 -6.75
C GLU A 132 -1.06 -21.01 -5.71
N ASP A 133 -2.38 -20.95 -5.51
CA ASP A 133 -2.99 -20.09 -4.50
C ASP A 133 -2.53 -20.45 -3.09
N LYS A 134 -2.42 -21.73 -2.78
CA LYS A 134 -1.89 -22.22 -1.50
C LYS A 134 -0.46 -21.72 -1.28
N LYS A 135 0.42 -21.89 -2.26
CA LYS A 135 1.81 -21.40 -2.19
C LYS A 135 1.88 -19.88 -2.02
N ILE A 136 0.97 -19.14 -2.67
CA ILE A 136 0.90 -17.70 -2.51
C ILE A 136 0.44 -17.33 -1.09
N LYS A 137 -0.60 -17.99 -0.56
CA LYS A 137 -1.09 -17.78 0.81
C LYS A 137 0.01 -18.02 1.84
N GLU A 138 0.72 -19.13 1.74
CA GLU A 138 1.84 -19.46 2.64
C GLU A 138 2.95 -18.40 2.57
N ARG A 139 3.32 -17.97 1.38
CA ARG A 139 4.31 -16.91 1.19
C ARG A 139 3.86 -15.56 1.76
N GLU A 140 2.60 -15.18 1.57
CA GLU A 140 2.08 -13.93 2.13
C GLU A 140 1.96 -13.99 3.66
N LEU A 141 1.65 -15.16 4.23
CA LEU A 141 1.70 -15.38 5.67
C LEU A 141 3.11 -15.18 6.23
N LEU A 142 4.13 -15.79 5.62
CA LEU A 142 5.53 -15.59 5.99
C LEU A 142 5.98 -14.13 5.87
N ARG A 143 5.50 -13.41 4.87
CA ARG A 143 5.78 -11.98 4.71
C ARG A 143 5.17 -11.15 5.82
N LEU A 144 3.93 -11.46 6.22
CA LEU A 144 3.28 -10.81 7.35
C LEU A 144 4.05 -11.07 8.65
N GLU A 145 4.40 -12.33 8.92
CA GLU A 145 5.19 -12.68 10.08
C GLU A 145 6.53 -11.94 10.12
N ASN A 146 7.25 -11.88 8.99
CA ASN A 146 8.52 -11.16 8.89
C ASN A 146 8.33 -9.65 9.13
N SER A 147 7.28 -9.07 8.57
CA SER A 147 6.96 -7.64 8.77
C SER A 147 6.68 -7.33 10.24
N ILE A 148 5.88 -8.16 10.92
CA ILE A 148 5.56 -8.02 12.35
C ILE A 148 6.80 -8.24 13.22
N LYS A 149 7.58 -9.32 12.98
CA LYS A 149 8.82 -9.62 13.71
C LYS A 149 9.82 -8.47 13.59
N ASN A 150 10.03 -7.96 12.37
CA ASN A 150 10.88 -6.79 12.14
C ASN A 150 10.43 -5.58 12.99
N GLY A 151 9.12 -5.35 13.09
CA GLY A 151 8.58 -4.27 13.91
C GLY A 151 8.84 -4.46 15.40
N ILE A 152 8.57 -5.66 15.92
CA ILE A 152 8.77 -5.98 17.33
C ILE A 152 10.26 -5.89 17.71
N GLU A 153 11.14 -6.44 16.89
CA GLU A 153 12.59 -6.40 17.11
C GLU A 153 13.16 -4.98 17.09
N LYS A 154 12.65 -4.13 16.20
CA LYS A 154 13.18 -2.79 15.96
C LYS A 154 12.60 -1.73 16.90
N TYR A 155 11.32 -1.84 17.26
CA TYR A 155 10.57 -0.79 17.95
C TYR A 155 10.00 -1.20 19.31
N GLY A 156 10.12 -2.50 19.68
CA GLY A 156 9.66 -3.04 20.95
C GLY A 156 8.32 -3.76 20.87
N LYS A 157 8.15 -4.75 21.73
CA LYS A 157 6.98 -5.67 21.75
C LYS A 157 5.71 -5.06 22.36
N ASP A 158 5.85 -3.97 23.10
CA ASP A 158 4.75 -3.39 23.87
C ASP A 158 3.94 -2.34 23.07
N LYS A 159 4.38 -2.04 21.84
CA LYS A 159 3.66 -1.12 20.95
C LYS A 159 2.52 -1.82 20.22
N PRO A 160 1.35 -1.20 20.13
CA PRO A 160 0.27 -1.72 19.31
C PRO A 160 0.67 -1.74 17.82
N ILE A 161 0.23 -2.78 17.11
CA ILE A 161 0.57 -3.01 15.71
C ILE A 161 -0.67 -2.74 14.84
N ILE A 162 -0.51 -1.87 13.85
CA ILE A 162 -1.48 -1.70 12.78
C ILE A 162 -1.03 -2.56 11.60
N VAL A 163 -1.85 -3.54 11.23
CA VAL A 163 -1.59 -4.43 10.10
C VAL A 163 -2.32 -3.90 8.85
N CYS A 164 -1.54 -3.60 7.83
CA CYS A 164 -2.03 -3.14 6.53
C CYS A 164 -2.07 -4.32 5.55
N MET A 165 -3.21 -4.55 4.89
CA MET A 165 -3.38 -5.64 3.92
C MET A 165 -4.19 -5.17 2.71
N HIS A 166 -3.83 -5.67 1.52
CA HIS A 166 -4.60 -5.43 0.29
C HIS A 166 -5.80 -6.38 0.20
N TYR A 167 -5.55 -7.70 0.30
CA TYR A 167 -6.65 -8.65 0.40
C TYR A 167 -7.16 -8.72 1.85
N PRO A 168 -8.51 -8.68 2.05
CA PRO A 168 -9.07 -8.72 3.38
C PRO A 168 -8.75 -10.05 4.08
N PRO A 169 -8.36 -10.05 5.36
CA PRO A 169 -8.04 -11.26 6.11
C PRO A 169 -9.28 -12.06 6.54
N LEU A 170 -10.47 -11.51 6.36
CA LEU A 170 -11.74 -12.11 6.76
C LEU A 170 -12.76 -12.01 5.62
N LEU A 171 -13.61 -13.02 5.48
CA LEU A 171 -14.72 -13.01 4.53
C LEU A 171 -15.92 -12.22 5.10
N LYS A 172 -16.69 -11.58 4.22
CA LYS A 172 -17.89 -10.79 4.60
C LYS A 172 -18.95 -11.59 5.40
N ASP A 173 -19.00 -12.91 5.23
CA ASP A 173 -20.02 -13.78 5.81
C ASP A 173 -19.65 -14.30 7.21
N PHE A 174 -18.69 -13.70 7.88
CA PHE A 174 -18.29 -14.07 9.23
C PHE A 174 -19.42 -13.94 10.28
N ASN A 175 -20.53 -13.25 9.95
CA ASN A 175 -21.70 -13.06 10.82
C ASN A 175 -22.79 -14.13 10.66
N LYS A 176 -22.58 -15.19 9.87
CA LYS A 176 -23.57 -16.28 9.70
C LYS A 176 -23.23 -17.54 10.50
N GLY A 177 -22.29 -17.49 11.40
CA GLY A 177 -21.86 -18.58 12.25
C GLY A 177 -22.06 -18.24 13.72
N GLY A 178 -23.31 -18.15 14.14
CA GLY A 178 -23.70 -18.00 15.53
C GLY A 178 -25.02 -18.65 15.74
#